data_583da2fbd8842ba8bc7c3485d833dcf3
#
_entry.id   583da2fbd8842ba8bc7c3485d833dcf3
#
_cell.length_a   1.000
_cell.length_b   1.000
_cell.length_c   1.000
_cell.angle_alpha   90.00
_cell.angle_beta   90.00
_cell.angle_gamma   90.00
#
_symmetry.space_group_name_H-M   'P 1'
#
loop_
_entity.id
_entity.type
_entity.pdbx_description
1 polymer ?
#
loop_
_entity_poly.entity_id
_entity_poly.type
_entity_poly.pdbx_seq_one_letter_code
_entity_poly.pdbx_strand_id
1 'polypeptide(L)'
;KETFNYVDTQIWRAIWRWCVRRHPRKGLRWIAGRYFSFEGRRWIFKAITPEGKILTLFRAMETPIKRHIKIKGEATPYTPGMEIYFERRLDLIWKGKSKKMKTVVQLWKRQGKHCPQCGQLITN
;
A
#
# COMPACT_ATOMS: atom_id res chain seq x y z
N LYS A 1 -10.93 -8.05 -0.08
CA LYS A 1 -10.51 -7.95 -1.49
C LYS A 1 -11.70 -7.77 -2.47
N GLU A 2 -12.85 -8.32 -2.18
CA GLU A 2 -14.06 -8.17 -3.02
C GLU A 2 -14.46 -6.71 -3.19
N THR A 3 -14.51 -5.96 -2.10
CA THR A 3 -14.80 -4.52 -2.12
C THR A 3 -13.84 -3.75 -3.03
N PHE A 4 -12.53 -4.05 -2.97
CA PHE A 4 -11.54 -3.39 -3.83
C PHE A 4 -11.73 -3.76 -5.31
N ASN A 5 -12.05 -5.02 -5.60
CA ASN A 5 -12.35 -5.44 -6.97
C ASN A 5 -13.63 -4.77 -7.50
N TYR A 6 -14.64 -4.60 -6.65
CA TYR A 6 -15.84 -3.85 -7.00
C TYR A 6 -15.51 -2.38 -7.34
N VAL A 7 -14.73 -1.70 -6.49
CA VAL A 7 -14.29 -0.32 -6.72
C VAL A 7 -13.52 -0.20 -8.04
N ASP A 8 -12.54 -1.08 -8.28
CA ASP A 8 -11.77 -1.10 -9.52
C ASP A 8 -12.68 -1.27 -10.75
N THR A 9 -13.70 -2.11 -10.63
CA THR A 9 -14.68 -2.33 -11.71
C THR A 9 -15.52 -1.06 -11.98
N GLN A 10 -15.96 -0.35 -10.93
CA GLN A 10 -16.71 0.90 -11.10
C GLN A 10 -15.84 2.00 -11.71
N ILE A 11 -14.60 2.13 -11.27
CA ILE A 11 -13.64 3.08 -11.83
C ILE A 11 -13.41 2.78 -13.33
N TRP A 12 -13.16 1.51 -13.66
CA TRP A 12 -12.96 1.10 -15.05
C TRP A 12 -14.18 1.46 -15.92
N ARG A 13 -15.41 1.16 -15.46
CA ARG A 13 -16.64 1.49 -16.17
C ARG A 13 -16.83 3.00 -16.36
N ALA A 14 -16.49 3.79 -15.36
CA ALA A 14 -16.58 5.25 -15.43
C ALA A 14 -15.61 5.82 -16.47
N ILE A 15 -14.36 5.37 -16.45
CA ILE A 15 -13.31 5.76 -17.41
C ILE A 15 -13.71 5.34 -18.83
N TRP A 16 -14.20 4.12 -19.00
CA TRP A 16 -14.65 3.62 -20.30
C TRP A 16 -15.75 4.51 -20.90
N ARG A 17 -16.80 4.82 -20.11
CA ARG A 17 -17.87 5.72 -20.54
C ARG A 17 -17.34 7.11 -20.89
N TRP A 18 -16.39 7.62 -20.11
CA TRP A 18 -15.75 8.90 -20.39
C TRP A 18 -15.00 8.88 -21.72
N CYS A 19 -14.20 7.85 -21.99
CA CYS A 19 -13.49 7.69 -23.27
C CYS A 19 -14.44 7.63 -24.47
N VAL A 20 -15.54 6.87 -24.35
CA VAL A 20 -16.56 6.76 -25.41
C VAL A 20 -17.23 8.10 -25.68
N ARG A 21 -17.62 8.83 -24.64
CA ARG A 21 -18.22 10.17 -24.79
C ARG A 21 -17.27 11.20 -25.39
N ARG A 22 -15.98 11.09 -25.08
CA ARG A 22 -14.96 11.98 -25.61
C ARG A 22 -14.70 11.76 -27.12
N HIS A 23 -14.94 10.56 -27.61
CA HIS A 23 -14.69 10.17 -28.99
C HIS A 23 -15.89 9.52 -29.66
N PRO A 24 -17.02 10.21 -29.83
CA PRO A 24 -18.27 9.62 -30.31
C PRO A 24 -18.19 9.07 -31.74
N ARG A 25 -17.23 9.56 -32.54
CA ARG A 25 -17.04 9.14 -33.94
C ARG A 25 -15.95 8.06 -34.11
N LYS A 26 -15.36 7.55 -33.02
CA LYS A 26 -14.31 6.51 -33.08
C LYS A 26 -14.85 5.16 -32.64
N GLY A 27 -14.40 4.11 -33.31
CA GLY A 27 -14.77 2.73 -32.96
C GLY A 27 -14.20 2.31 -31.60
N LEU A 28 -14.87 1.37 -30.93
CA LEU A 28 -14.48 0.91 -29.59
C LEU A 28 -13.06 0.30 -29.56
N ARG A 29 -12.63 -0.38 -30.63
CA ARG A 29 -11.27 -0.91 -30.77
C ARG A 29 -10.21 0.19 -30.74
N TRP A 30 -10.48 1.31 -31.43
CA TRP A 30 -9.58 2.47 -31.42
C TRP A 30 -9.48 3.07 -30.03
N ILE A 31 -10.61 3.23 -29.33
CA ILE A 31 -10.66 3.74 -27.95
C ILE A 31 -9.88 2.83 -27.01
N ALA A 32 -10.09 1.53 -27.10
CA ALA A 32 -9.35 0.55 -26.30
C ALA A 32 -7.83 0.66 -26.52
N GLY A 33 -7.37 0.66 -27.77
CA GLY A 33 -5.94 0.78 -28.09
C GLY A 33 -5.32 2.10 -27.67
N ARG A 34 -6.08 3.20 -27.71
CA ARG A 34 -5.61 4.55 -27.33
C ARG A 34 -5.43 4.70 -25.83
N TYR A 35 -6.39 4.23 -25.03
CA TYR A 35 -6.50 4.53 -23.60
C TYR A 35 -6.20 3.34 -22.70
N PHE A 36 -6.11 2.14 -23.22
CA PHE A 36 -5.92 0.95 -22.41
C PHE A 36 -4.75 0.11 -22.94
N SER A 37 -4.08 -0.58 -22.03
CA SER A 37 -3.17 -1.68 -22.33
C SER A 37 -3.76 -2.98 -21.80
N PHE A 38 -3.49 -4.08 -22.50
CA PHE A 38 -3.91 -5.40 -22.07
C PHE A 38 -2.75 -6.06 -21.31
N GLU A 39 -2.90 -6.18 -20.00
CA GLU A 39 -1.88 -6.74 -19.12
C GLU A 39 -2.48 -7.87 -18.28
N GLY A 40 -1.87 -9.03 -18.31
CA GLY A 40 -2.26 -10.16 -17.46
C GLY A 40 -3.74 -10.55 -17.50
N ARG A 41 -4.37 -10.58 -18.68
CA ARG A 41 -5.79 -10.88 -18.93
C ARG A 41 -6.77 -9.73 -18.63
N ARG A 42 -6.30 -8.50 -18.46
CA ARG A 42 -7.18 -7.35 -18.17
C ARG A 42 -6.78 -6.11 -18.92
N TRP A 43 -7.77 -5.26 -19.17
CA TRP A 43 -7.59 -3.94 -19.74
C TRP A 43 -7.33 -2.92 -18.62
N ILE A 44 -6.17 -2.28 -18.65
CA ILE A 44 -5.75 -1.28 -17.66
C ILE A 44 -5.67 0.07 -18.36
N PHE A 45 -6.24 1.12 -17.73
CA PHE A 45 -6.15 2.46 -18.26
C PHE A 45 -4.71 2.96 -18.21
N LYS A 46 -4.25 3.53 -19.32
CA LYS A 46 -2.91 4.09 -19.48
C LYS A 46 -2.95 5.55 -19.92
N ALA A 47 -1.99 6.31 -19.47
CA ALA A 47 -1.68 7.64 -19.99
C ALA A 47 -0.22 7.68 -20.44
N ILE A 48 0.05 8.45 -21.47
CA ILE A 48 1.41 8.69 -21.96
C ILE A 48 1.78 10.10 -21.58
N THR A 49 2.87 10.27 -20.82
CA THR A 49 3.39 11.59 -20.45
C THR A 49 4.01 12.26 -21.67
N PRO A 50 4.21 13.60 -21.67
CA PRO A 50 4.91 14.31 -22.73
C PRO A 50 6.31 13.74 -23.01
N GLU A 51 6.95 13.17 -22.00
CA GLU A 51 8.28 12.53 -22.06
C GLU A 51 8.24 11.10 -22.64
N GLY A 52 7.06 10.61 -23.08
CA GLY A 52 6.89 9.27 -23.63
C GLY A 52 6.77 8.15 -22.59
N LYS A 53 6.73 8.46 -21.29
CA LYS A 53 6.58 7.45 -20.23
C LYS A 53 5.13 6.99 -20.15
N ILE A 54 4.92 5.69 -20.09
CA ILE A 54 3.60 5.10 -19.89
C ILE A 54 3.31 5.02 -18.39
N LEU A 55 2.22 5.63 -17.97
CA LEU A 55 1.66 5.52 -16.63
C LEU A 55 0.41 4.65 -16.69
N THR A 56 0.30 3.67 -15.82
CA THR A 56 -0.88 2.82 -15.69
C THR A 56 -1.65 3.17 -14.42
N LEU A 57 -2.98 3.04 -14.48
CA LEU A 57 -3.82 3.30 -13.33
C LEU A 57 -3.59 2.22 -12.26
N PHE A 58 -3.28 2.66 -11.05
CA PHE A 58 -3.14 1.76 -9.90
C PHE A 58 -4.48 1.11 -9.56
N ARG A 59 -4.42 -0.18 -9.21
CA ARG A 59 -5.61 -0.97 -8.85
C ARG A 59 -5.70 -1.11 -7.33
N ALA A 60 -6.86 -0.78 -6.77
CA ALA A 60 -7.12 -0.93 -5.35
C ALA A 60 -6.95 -2.38 -4.86
N MET A 61 -7.30 -3.36 -5.72
CA MET A 61 -7.16 -4.78 -5.41
C MET A 61 -5.71 -5.22 -5.19
N GLU A 62 -4.73 -4.52 -5.76
CA GLU A 62 -3.30 -4.79 -5.61
C GLU A 62 -2.74 -4.28 -4.28
N THR A 63 -3.53 -3.48 -3.55
CA THR A 63 -3.15 -3.00 -2.22
C THR A 63 -2.98 -4.19 -1.26
N PRO A 64 -1.78 -4.40 -0.70
CA PRO A 64 -1.56 -5.49 0.25
C PRO A 64 -2.32 -5.21 1.55
N ILE A 65 -3.08 -6.19 2.01
CA ILE A 65 -3.75 -6.12 3.31
C ILE A 65 -2.69 -6.36 4.39
N LYS A 66 -2.34 -5.30 5.11
CA LYS A 66 -1.48 -5.39 6.30
C LYS A 66 -2.35 -5.62 7.52
N ARG A 67 -2.22 -6.78 8.12
CA ARG A 67 -2.89 -7.08 9.39
C ARG A 67 -2.03 -6.62 10.56
N HIS A 68 -2.68 -6.16 11.62
CA HIS A 68 -2.00 -5.93 12.89
C HIS A 68 -1.46 -7.24 13.45
N ILE A 69 -0.27 -7.18 14.06
CA ILE A 69 0.24 -8.29 14.84
C ILE A 69 -0.60 -8.37 16.10
N LYS A 70 -1.42 -9.42 16.24
CA LYS A 70 -2.29 -9.60 17.43
C LYS A 70 -1.45 -9.71 18.69
N ILE A 71 -1.95 -9.15 19.79
CA ILE A 71 -1.42 -9.38 21.12
C ILE A 71 -1.87 -10.78 21.56
N LYS A 72 -1.00 -11.51 22.23
CA LYS A 72 -1.26 -12.86 22.69
C LYS A 72 -2.18 -12.82 23.91
N GLY A 73 -3.38 -13.39 23.80
CA GLY A 73 -4.32 -13.60 24.91
C GLY A 73 -4.42 -12.41 25.88
N GLU A 74 -4.22 -12.68 27.15
CA GLU A 74 -4.29 -11.73 28.26
C GLU A 74 -2.97 -10.97 28.51
N ALA A 75 -2.00 -11.04 27.57
CA ALA A 75 -0.72 -10.38 27.73
C ALA A 75 -0.89 -8.84 27.69
N THR A 76 -0.46 -8.18 28.75
CA THR A 76 -0.35 -6.72 28.83
C THR A 76 1.11 -6.30 28.99
N PRO A 77 1.50 -5.07 28.62
CA PRO A 77 2.86 -4.58 28.85
C PRO A 77 3.29 -4.58 30.31
N TYR A 78 2.32 -4.65 31.22
CA TYR A 78 2.54 -4.63 32.67
C TYR A 78 2.53 -6.04 33.28
N THR A 79 2.31 -7.08 32.48
CA THR A 79 2.33 -8.46 32.97
C THR A 79 3.77 -8.91 33.20
N PRO A 80 4.18 -9.29 34.42
CA PRO A 80 5.54 -9.75 34.71
C PRO A 80 5.94 -10.93 33.79
N GLY A 81 7.18 -10.91 33.29
CA GLY A 81 7.70 -11.94 32.40
C GLY A 81 7.31 -11.81 30.91
N MET A 82 6.54 -10.78 30.56
CA MET A 82 6.16 -10.50 29.17
C MET A 82 7.02 -9.46 28.47
N GLU A 83 8.05 -8.93 29.12
CA GLU A 83 8.93 -7.88 28.61
C GLU A 83 9.57 -8.30 27.28
N ILE A 84 10.17 -9.49 27.24
CA ILE A 84 10.82 -10.04 26.04
C ILE A 84 9.82 -10.24 24.90
N TYR A 85 8.59 -10.62 25.21
CA TYR A 85 7.53 -10.76 24.21
C TYR A 85 7.18 -9.42 23.58
N PHE A 86 7.02 -8.36 24.38
CA PHE A 86 6.69 -7.03 23.87
C PHE A 86 7.86 -6.39 23.12
N GLU A 87 9.10 -6.61 23.55
CA GLU A 87 10.28 -6.18 22.79
C GLU A 87 10.33 -6.83 21.39
N ARG A 88 10.17 -8.15 21.30
CA ARG A 88 10.13 -8.86 20.03
C ARG A 88 8.98 -8.37 19.14
N ARG A 89 7.84 -8.08 19.75
CA ARG A 89 6.70 -7.50 19.03
C ARG A 89 7.01 -6.12 18.46
N LEU A 90 7.65 -5.24 19.22
CA LEU A 90 8.13 -3.93 18.76
C LEU A 90 9.10 -4.09 17.59
N ASP A 91 10.05 -5.00 17.68
CA ASP A 91 10.99 -5.28 16.59
C ASP A 91 10.29 -5.67 15.29
N LEU A 92 9.26 -6.51 15.37
CA LEU A 92 8.46 -6.91 14.20
C LEU A 92 7.69 -5.73 13.60
N ILE A 93 7.11 -4.87 14.44
CA ILE A 93 6.40 -3.66 14.01
C ILE A 93 7.37 -2.71 13.28
N TRP A 94 8.54 -2.46 13.86
CA TRP A 94 9.56 -1.60 13.28
C TRP A 94 10.16 -2.17 11.98
N LYS A 95 10.42 -3.47 11.92
CA LYS A 95 10.84 -4.15 10.69
C LYS A 95 9.81 -3.99 9.57
N GLY A 96 8.52 -4.05 9.89
CA GLY A 96 7.45 -3.83 8.94
C GLY A 96 7.37 -2.40 8.39
N LYS A 97 7.78 -1.39 9.17
CA LYS A 97 7.82 0.03 8.79
C LYS A 97 9.08 0.42 7.99
N SER A 98 10.13 -0.39 8.04
CA SER A 98 11.47 -0.04 7.55
C SER A 98 11.54 0.33 6.07
N LYS A 99 10.61 -0.13 5.24
CA LYS A 99 10.60 0.18 3.79
C LYS A 99 10.32 1.65 3.48
N LYS A 100 9.58 2.37 4.35
CA LYS A 100 9.19 3.77 4.12
C LYS A 100 9.98 4.79 4.96
N MET A 101 10.57 4.36 6.07
CA MET A 101 11.22 5.26 7.05
C MET A 101 12.60 4.73 7.45
N LYS A 102 13.45 4.43 6.48
CA LYS A 102 14.80 3.86 6.72
C LYS A 102 15.62 4.67 7.74
N THR A 103 15.61 5.99 7.63
CA THR A 103 16.37 6.89 8.50
C THR A 103 15.88 6.81 9.96
N VAL A 104 14.56 6.85 10.18
CA VAL A 104 13.98 6.78 11.54
C VAL A 104 14.27 5.43 12.19
N VAL A 105 14.17 4.33 11.43
CA VAL A 105 14.50 2.99 11.93
C VAL A 105 15.99 2.86 12.24
N GLN A 106 16.86 3.48 11.45
CA GLN A 106 18.31 3.50 11.73
C GLN A 106 18.62 4.28 13.01
N LEU A 107 18.01 5.45 13.20
CA LEU A 107 18.15 6.24 14.42
C LEU A 107 17.68 5.47 15.65
N TRP A 108 16.48 4.87 15.57
CA TRP A 108 15.94 4.04 16.66
C TRP A 108 16.88 2.88 17.03
N LYS A 109 17.47 2.19 16.05
CA LYS A 109 18.49 1.15 16.31
C LYS A 109 19.77 1.70 16.92
N ARG A 110 20.27 2.86 16.43
CA ARG A 110 21.47 3.53 16.97
C ARG A 110 21.29 3.90 18.43
N GLN A 111 20.11 4.32 18.83
CA GLN A 111 19.76 4.71 20.20
C GLN A 111 19.46 3.50 21.10
N GLY A 112 19.71 2.26 20.65
CA GLY A 112 19.39 1.07 21.43
C GLY A 112 17.91 0.96 21.79
N LYS A 113 17.03 1.53 20.94
CA LYS A 113 15.57 1.56 21.12
C LYS A 113 15.07 2.44 22.28
N HIS A 114 15.96 3.15 22.98
CA HIS A 114 15.64 4.02 24.12
C HIS A 114 15.83 5.49 23.78
N CYS A 115 15.04 6.33 24.42
CA CYS A 115 15.20 7.77 24.30
C CYS A 115 16.48 8.21 25.02
N PRO A 116 17.42 8.92 24.37
CA PRO A 116 18.66 9.34 25.00
C PRO A 116 18.47 10.38 26.12
N GLN A 117 17.31 11.05 26.17
CA GLN A 117 17.03 12.06 27.20
C GLN A 117 16.36 11.48 28.45
N CYS A 118 15.37 10.59 28.30
CA CYS A 118 14.61 10.05 29.43
C CYS A 118 14.86 8.57 29.70
N GLY A 119 15.64 7.88 28.87
CA GLY A 119 15.93 6.44 29.03
C GLY A 119 14.74 5.50 28.76
N GLN A 120 13.56 6.05 28.48
CA GLN A 120 12.37 5.20 28.22
C GLN A 120 12.44 4.52 26.86
N LEU A 121 11.82 3.34 26.77
CA LEU A 121 11.68 2.61 25.51
C LEU A 121 10.87 3.44 24.51
N ILE A 122 11.40 3.64 23.31
CA ILE A 122 10.70 4.35 22.26
C ILE A 122 9.65 3.41 21.67
N THR A 123 8.42 3.61 22.09
CA THR A 123 7.22 2.97 21.52
C THR A 123 6.69 3.84 20.38
N ASN A 124 5.84 3.26 19.57
CA ASN A 124 5.28 3.96 18.41
C ASN A 124 3.95 4.62 18.77
#